data_5946b4e381c030aee1b66a0f50e13727
#
_entry.id   5946b4e381c030aee1b66a0f50e13727
#
_cell.length_a   1.000
_cell.length_b   1.000
_cell.length_c   1.000
_cell.angle_alpha   90.00
_cell.angle_beta   90.00
_cell.angle_gamma   90.00
#
_symmetry.space_group_name_H-M   'P 1'
#
loop_
_entity.id
_entity.type
_entity.pdbx_description
1 polymer ?
#
loop_
_entity_poly.entity_id
_entity_poly.type
_entity_poly.pdbx_seq_one_letter_code
_entity_poly.pdbx_strand_id
1 'polypeptide(L)'
;MTKDIFFEVHRDLPGEGPGRDKYTRKAFRMLPKIENARILDIGCGPGGPTMELARLSDGPVIGLDIHQPFLDKLRQKIEEAGFSDRVQAIKVSMFEMNFEEESFDIIWSEGSIFIIGFEKGLKEWRRLLKPRGFLVVHEMTWLEPDPPREIEDYWKEVYPGIKTIQEDLESISRCGYKVIGHFPLPEDAWWEEYYTPLEESIQGLRKKYENDPKALAALDKEQREVDLYRKYSRWYGSVFYVMQKS
;
A
#
# COMPACT_ATOMS: atom_id res chain seq x y z
N MET A 1 17.72 -2.95 15.97
CA MET A 1 17.31 -1.81 16.82
C MET A 1 16.48 -0.77 16.07
N THR A 2 16.93 -0.18 14.94
CA THR A 2 16.12 0.81 14.18
C THR A 2 14.83 0.20 13.58
N LYS A 3 14.86 -1.06 13.16
CA LYS A 3 13.69 -1.78 12.61
C LYS A 3 12.63 -2.03 13.68
N ASP A 4 13.04 -2.23 14.94
CA ASP A 4 12.13 -2.44 16.06
C ASP A 4 11.34 -1.16 16.42
N ILE A 5 11.99 0.01 16.34
CA ILE A 5 11.33 1.30 16.59
C ILE A 5 10.30 1.60 15.50
N PHE A 6 10.60 1.36 14.23
CA PHE A 6 9.63 1.50 13.14
C PHE A 6 8.36 0.69 13.41
N PHE A 7 8.49 -0.61 13.67
CA PHE A 7 7.32 -1.46 13.97
C PHE A 7 6.61 -1.05 15.27
N GLU A 8 7.31 -0.47 16.23
CA GLU A 8 6.68 0.01 17.46
C GLU A 8 5.86 1.28 17.23
N VAL A 9 6.37 2.21 16.43
CA VAL A 9 5.65 3.42 16.03
C VAL A 9 4.34 3.08 15.31
N HIS A 10 4.38 2.08 14.42
CA HIS A 10 3.25 1.67 13.60
C HIS A 10 2.33 0.62 14.24
N ARG A 11 2.68 0.10 15.43
CA ARG A 11 2.00 -1.05 16.05
C ARG A 11 0.49 -0.90 16.17
N ASP A 12 0.03 0.26 16.58
CA ASP A 12 -1.36 0.53 16.93
C ASP A 12 -2.05 1.50 15.97
N LEU A 13 -1.41 1.78 14.83
CA LEU A 13 -2.01 2.59 13.78
C LEU A 13 -3.17 1.85 13.11
N PRO A 14 -4.17 2.56 12.61
CA PRO A 14 -5.26 1.98 11.81
C PRO A 14 -4.76 1.25 10.55
N GLY A 15 -3.67 1.73 9.95
CA GLY A 15 -3.00 1.17 8.77
C GLY A 15 -1.52 1.56 8.75
N GLU A 16 -0.76 0.95 7.83
CA GLU A 16 0.67 1.20 7.64
C GLU A 16 0.96 2.33 6.65
N GLY A 17 -0.05 3.08 6.27
CA GLY A 17 0.03 4.19 5.32
C GLY A 17 -1.33 4.85 5.13
N PRO A 18 -1.39 5.90 4.28
CA PRO A 18 -2.63 6.61 4.00
C PRO A 18 -3.61 5.73 3.24
N GLY A 19 -4.88 5.86 3.55
CA GLY A 19 -5.94 5.13 2.87
C GLY A 19 -7.14 4.89 3.79
N ARG A 20 -8.25 4.50 3.21
CA ARG A 20 -9.48 4.12 3.92
C ARG A 20 -10.26 3.15 3.06
N ASP A 21 -11.09 2.31 3.69
CA ASP A 21 -12.02 1.41 3.00
C ASP A 21 -12.80 2.09 1.86
N LYS A 22 -13.14 3.38 2.01
CA LYS A 22 -13.86 4.13 0.96
C LYS A 22 -13.06 4.26 -0.34
N TYR A 23 -11.72 4.30 -0.29
CA TYR A 23 -10.86 4.43 -1.48
C TYR A 23 -10.57 3.07 -2.10
N THR A 24 -10.33 2.04 -1.29
CA THR A 24 -10.34 0.63 -1.73
C THR A 24 -11.63 0.34 -2.48
N ARG A 25 -12.77 0.69 -1.89
CA ARG A 25 -14.11 0.54 -2.50
C ARG A 25 -14.28 1.35 -3.78
N LYS A 26 -13.74 2.60 -3.82
CA LYS A 26 -13.78 3.42 -5.04
C LYS A 26 -12.99 2.76 -6.17
N ALA A 27 -11.77 2.30 -5.91
CA ALA A 27 -10.95 1.62 -6.90
C ALA A 27 -11.58 0.29 -7.36
N PHE A 28 -12.12 -0.51 -6.41
CA PHE A 28 -12.80 -1.77 -6.73
C PHE A 28 -14.04 -1.57 -7.64
N ARG A 29 -14.83 -0.52 -7.42
CA ARG A 29 -15.99 -0.19 -8.26
C ARG A 29 -15.63 0.26 -9.69
N MET A 30 -14.38 0.53 -10.00
CA MET A 30 -13.92 0.78 -11.36
C MET A 30 -13.71 -0.51 -12.15
N LEU A 31 -13.66 -1.66 -11.47
CA LEU A 31 -13.57 -2.99 -12.08
C LEU A 31 -14.95 -3.44 -12.55
N PRO A 32 -15.04 -4.24 -13.62
CA PRO A 32 -16.26 -4.94 -13.95
C PRO A 32 -16.61 -5.96 -12.86
N LYS A 33 -17.86 -6.32 -12.74
CA LYS A 33 -18.26 -7.42 -11.85
C LYS A 33 -17.63 -8.73 -12.35
N ILE A 34 -16.90 -9.41 -11.47
CA ILE A 34 -16.30 -10.74 -11.70
C ILE A 34 -16.84 -11.66 -10.63
N GLU A 35 -17.61 -12.66 -11.01
CA GLU A 35 -18.16 -13.65 -10.07
C GLU A 35 -17.06 -14.62 -9.62
N ASN A 36 -17.05 -14.95 -8.34
CA ASN A 36 -16.04 -15.81 -7.71
C ASN A 36 -14.60 -15.36 -7.98
N ALA A 37 -14.34 -14.05 -8.06
CA ALA A 37 -13.03 -13.49 -8.34
C ALA A 37 -11.99 -13.97 -7.33
N ARG A 38 -10.92 -14.61 -7.79
CA ARG A 38 -9.76 -14.96 -6.95
C ARG A 38 -8.84 -13.76 -6.85
N ILE A 39 -8.69 -13.22 -5.65
CA ILE A 39 -7.97 -11.98 -5.37
C ILE A 39 -6.70 -12.26 -4.58
N LEU A 40 -5.59 -11.64 -4.98
CA LEU A 40 -4.32 -11.62 -4.24
C LEU A 40 -4.03 -10.20 -3.77
N ASP A 41 -3.94 -10.00 -2.47
CA ASP A 41 -3.55 -8.72 -1.86
C ASP A 41 -2.10 -8.80 -1.39
N ILE A 42 -1.20 -8.07 -2.08
CA ILE A 42 0.25 -8.14 -1.89
C ILE A 42 0.72 -7.02 -0.95
N GLY A 43 1.35 -7.40 0.17
CA GLY A 43 1.72 -6.48 1.23
C GLY A 43 0.49 -6.04 2.01
N CYS A 44 -0.35 -7.01 2.39
CA CYS A 44 -1.66 -6.77 2.99
C CYS A 44 -1.62 -6.10 4.38
N GLY A 45 -0.45 -6.00 5.01
CA GLY A 45 -0.31 -5.45 6.34
C GLY A 45 -1.28 -6.07 7.36
N PRO A 46 -1.89 -5.27 8.25
CA PRO A 46 -2.89 -5.74 9.22
C PRO A 46 -4.27 -6.01 8.60
N GLY A 47 -4.40 -5.95 7.26
CA GLY A 47 -5.52 -6.47 6.48
C GLY A 47 -6.71 -5.52 6.29
N GLY A 48 -6.53 -4.21 6.37
CA GLY A 48 -7.60 -3.26 6.06
C GLY A 48 -8.17 -3.49 4.65
N PRO A 49 -7.37 -3.31 3.59
CA PRO A 49 -7.79 -3.57 2.21
C PRO A 49 -8.27 -5.00 1.99
N THR A 50 -7.57 -6.02 2.52
CA THR A 50 -7.97 -7.43 2.40
C THR A 50 -9.40 -7.67 2.88
N MET A 51 -9.75 -7.14 4.05
CA MET A 51 -11.10 -7.30 4.63
C MET A 51 -12.16 -6.54 3.83
N GLU A 52 -11.82 -5.38 3.29
CA GLU A 52 -12.75 -4.64 2.42
C GLU A 52 -12.95 -5.36 1.08
N LEU A 53 -11.89 -5.89 0.47
CA LEU A 53 -11.99 -6.74 -0.73
C LEU A 53 -12.85 -7.97 -0.48
N ALA A 54 -12.73 -8.59 0.69
CA ALA A 54 -13.57 -9.71 1.07
C ALA A 54 -15.05 -9.33 1.20
N ARG A 55 -15.39 -8.12 1.64
CA ARG A 55 -16.77 -7.63 1.69
C ARG A 55 -17.34 -7.29 0.31
N LEU A 56 -16.47 -6.86 -0.62
CA LEU A 56 -16.84 -6.42 -1.97
C LEU A 56 -16.91 -7.54 -3.00
N SER A 57 -16.34 -8.70 -2.70
CA SER A 57 -16.27 -9.86 -3.60
C SER A 57 -16.92 -11.09 -2.97
N ASP A 58 -17.19 -12.09 -3.78
CA ASP A 58 -17.76 -13.37 -3.39
C ASP A 58 -16.76 -14.54 -3.49
N GLY A 59 -15.60 -14.31 -4.09
CA GLY A 59 -14.55 -15.30 -4.29
C GLY A 59 -13.48 -15.33 -3.18
N PRO A 60 -12.47 -16.18 -3.35
CA PRO A 60 -11.37 -16.31 -2.40
C PRO A 60 -10.43 -15.11 -2.44
N VAL A 61 -10.00 -14.64 -1.26
CA VAL A 61 -9.03 -13.54 -1.09
C VAL A 61 -7.83 -14.07 -0.32
N ILE A 62 -6.63 -13.83 -0.84
CA ILE A 62 -5.37 -14.18 -0.18
C ILE A 62 -4.63 -12.88 0.11
N GLY A 63 -4.42 -12.57 1.40
CA GLY A 63 -3.52 -11.52 1.83
C GLY A 63 -2.14 -12.09 2.13
N LEU A 64 -1.09 -11.52 1.55
CA LEU A 64 0.29 -11.90 1.87
C LEU A 64 1.09 -10.74 2.46
N ASP A 65 1.91 -11.06 3.44
CA ASP A 65 2.87 -10.16 4.07
C ASP A 65 4.04 -10.96 4.65
N ILE A 66 5.14 -10.28 4.98
CA ILE A 66 6.30 -10.90 5.66
C ILE A 66 6.24 -10.73 7.18
N HIS A 67 5.47 -9.76 7.69
CA HIS A 67 5.43 -9.41 9.10
C HIS A 67 4.36 -10.20 9.84
N GLN A 68 4.81 -11.17 10.66
CA GLN A 68 3.92 -12.10 11.34
C GLN A 68 2.85 -11.40 12.22
N PRO A 69 3.18 -10.36 13.02
CA PRO A 69 2.17 -9.67 13.84
C PRO A 69 1.02 -9.05 13.03
N PHE A 70 1.27 -8.58 11.81
CA PHE A 70 0.23 -8.06 10.91
C PHE A 70 -0.70 -9.19 10.45
N LEU A 71 -0.11 -10.32 10.04
CA LEU A 71 -0.89 -11.49 9.63
C LEU A 71 -1.72 -12.06 10.78
N ASP A 72 -1.25 -11.99 12.01
CA ASP A 72 -2.02 -12.42 13.18
C ASP A 72 -3.22 -11.50 13.45
N LYS A 73 -3.04 -10.17 13.29
CA LYS A 73 -4.15 -9.21 13.31
C LYS A 73 -5.16 -9.48 12.17
N LEU A 74 -4.67 -9.76 10.96
CA LEU A 74 -5.55 -10.09 9.83
C LEU A 74 -6.33 -11.38 10.09
N ARG A 75 -5.71 -12.44 10.61
CA ARG A 75 -6.40 -13.69 10.97
C ARG A 75 -7.50 -13.47 11.98
N GLN A 76 -7.24 -12.67 13.02
CA GLN A 76 -8.26 -12.31 13.99
C GLN A 76 -9.46 -11.61 13.33
N LYS A 77 -9.21 -10.61 12.45
CA LYS A 77 -10.27 -9.93 11.71
C LYS A 77 -11.07 -10.88 10.81
N ILE A 78 -10.40 -11.85 10.17
CA ILE A 78 -11.03 -12.87 9.33
C ILE A 78 -12.01 -13.73 10.15
N GLU A 79 -11.58 -14.19 11.32
CA GLU A 79 -12.40 -15.00 12.23
C GLU A 79 -13.60 -14.20 12.76
N GLU A 80 -13.37 -12.99 13.26
CA GLU A 80 -14.40 -12.10 13.80
C GLU A 80 -15.46 -11.73 12.75
N ALA A 81 -15.07 -11.60 11.47
CA ALA A 81 -15.97 -11.29 10.38
C ALA A 81 -16.65 -12.53 9.74
N GLY A 82 -16.27 -13.74 10.14
CA GLY A 82 -16.81 -14.99 9.59
C GLY A 82 -16.38 -15.27 8.15
N PHE A 83 -15.16 -14.87 7.75
CA PHE A 83 -14.63 -15.05 6.41
C PHE A 83 -13.60 -16.20 6.30
N SER A 84 -13.46 -17.03 7.32
CA SER A 84 -12.44 -18.09 7.41
C SER A 84 -12.54 -19.16 6.31
N ASP A 85 -13.68 -19.28 5.65
CA ASP A 85 -13.93 -20.20 4.56
C ASP A 85 -13.31 -19.76 3.22
N ARG A 86 -13.03 -18.46 3.03
CA ARG A 86 -12.59 -17.90 1.75
C ARG A 86 -11.47 -16.85 1.82
N VAL A 87 -11.10 -16.37 3.03
CA VAL A 87 -10.02 -15.40 3.19
C VAL A 87 -8.85 -16.05 3.92
N GLN A 88 -7.64 -15.89 3.39
CA GLN A 88 -6.42 -16.45 3.96
C GLN A 88 -5.34 -15.39 4.16
N ALA A 89 -4.65 -15.45 5.30
CA ALA A 89 -3.47 -14.65 5.60
C ALA A 89 -2.23 -15.54 5.56
N ILE A 90 -1.33 -15.29 4.61
CA ILE A 90 -0.14 -16.12 4.39
C ILE A 90 1.16 -15.33 4.54
N LYS A 91 2.17 -15.97 5.13
CA LYS A 91 3.50 -15.38 5.28
C LYS A 91 4.36 -15.72 4.07
N VAL A 92 4.37 -14.80 3.09
CA VAL A 92 5.13 -14.95 1.84
C VAL A 92 5.72 -13.58 1.47
N SER A 93 6.97 -13.59 1.00
CA SER A 93 7.61 -12.40 0.44
C SER A 93 7.08 -12.11 -0.96
N MET A 94 6.82 -10.84 -1.28
CA MET A 94 6.47 -10.41 -2.63
C MET A 94 7.56 -10.70 -3.68
N PHE A 95 8.79 -10.98 -3.23
CA PHE A 95 9.92 -11.35 -4.08
C PHE A 95 9.98 -12.87 -4.37
N GLU A 96 9.21 -13.70 -3.63
CA GLU A 96 9.31 -15.17 -3.67
C GLU A 96 7.91 -15.83 -3.76
N MET A 97 7.04 -15.26 -4.58
CA MET A 97 5.68 -15.76 -4.77
C MET A 97 5.65 -16.96 -5.73
N ASN A 98 5.48 -18.16 -5.17
CA ASN A 98 5.38 -19.43 -5.90
C ASN A 98 3.93 -19.81 -6.21
N PHE A 99 3.13 -18.86 -6.72
CA PHE A 99 1.81 -19.16 -7.24
C PHE A 99 1.89 -19.60 -8.70
N GLU A 100 0.90 -20.39 -9.11
CA GLU A 100 0.71 -20.77 -10.51
C GLU A 100 0.48 -19.53 -11.38
N GLU A 101 0.97 -19.58 -12.60
CA GLU A 101 0.71 -18.54 -13.59
C GLU A 101 -0.80 -18.46 -13.88
N GLU A 102 -1.26 -17.28 -14.23
CA GLU A 102 -2.66 -17.00 -14.63
C GLU A 102 -3.70 -17.53 -13.63
N SER A 103 -3.40 -17.45 -12.32
CA SER A 103 -4.24 -18.00 -11.25
C SER A 103 -5.15 -16.97 -10.58
N PHE A 104 -4.91 -15.67 -10.77
CA PHE A 104 -5.70 -14.62 -10.12
C PHE A 104 -6.48 -13.77 -11.13
N ASP A 105 -7.73 -13.44 -10.77
CA ASP A 105 -8.56 -12.51 -11.51
C ASP A 105 -8.17 -11.06 -11.21
N ILE A 106 -7.82 -10.80 -9.93
CA ILE A 106 -7.43 -9.48 -9.45
C ILE A 106 -6.18 -9.62 -8.58
N ILE A 107 -5.19 -8.77 -8.81
CA ILE A 107 -4.07 -8.51 -7.90
C ILE A 107 -4.25 -7.11 -7.33
N TRP A 108 -4.07 -6.98 -6.03
CA TRP A 108 -4.21 -5.76 -5.26
C TRP A 108 -2.95 -5.45 -4.48
N SER A 109 -2.58 -4.17 -4.34
CA SER A 109 -1.45 -3.76 -3.51
C SER A 109 -1.62 -2.29 -3.12
N GLU A 110 -1.92 -2.01 -1.87
CA GLU A 110 -1.99 -0.66 -1.35
C GLU A 110 -0.74 -0.33 -0.52
N GLY A 111 0.01 0.69 -0.95
CA GLY A 111 1.18 1.19 -0.22
C GLY A 111 2.35 0.21 -0.09
N SER A 112 2.50 -0.75 -1.00
CA SER A 112 3.58 -1.74 -0.90
C SER A 112 4.36 -2.01 -2.19
N ILE A 113 3.82 -1.68 -3.37
CA ILE A 113 4.50 -1.95 -4.65
C ILE A 113 5.85 -1.24 -4.76
N PHE A 114 6.04 -0.09 -4.12
CA PHE A 114 7.30 0.66 -4.11
C PHE A 114 8.47 -0.16 -3.54
N ILE A 115 8.20 -1.14 -2.66
CA ILE A 115 9.22 -2.00 -2.04
C ILE A 115 9.95 -2.84 -3.09
N ILE A 116 9.22 -3.36 -4.06
CA ILE A 116 9.81 -4.10 -5.19
C ILE A 116 10.20 -3.17 -6.34
N GLY A 117 9.65 -1.97 -6.36
CA GLY A 117 9.74 -0.98 -7.43
C GLY A 117 8.57 -1.10 -8.41
N PHE A 118 7.95 0.04 -8.75
CA PHE A 118 6.70 0.09 -9.49
C PHE A 118 6.74 -0.73 -10.80
N GLU A 119 7.65 -0.41 -11.73
CA GLU A 119 7.75 -1.15 -13.00
C GLU A 119 8.10 -2.63 -12.81
N LYS A 120 8.92 -2.97 -11.81
CA LYS A 120 9.27 -4.35 -11.54
C LYS A 120 8.06 -5.12 -11.02
N GLY A 121 7.29 -4.53 -10.09
CA GLY A 121 6.04 -5.12 -9.61
C GLY A 121 5.04 -5.34 -10.75
N LEU A 122 4.83 -4.33 -11.61
CA LEU A 122 3.97 -4.46 -12.79
C LEU A 122 4.37 -5.66 -13.67
N LYS A 123 5.66 -5.83 -13.95
CA LYS A 123 6.18 -6.91 -14.82
C LYS A 123 6.07 -8.28 -14.16
N GLU A 124 6.54 -8.39 -12.91
CA GLU A 124 6.62 -9.69 -12.24
C GLU A 124 5.25 -10.22 -11.82
N TRP A 125 4.34 -9.35 -11.36
CA TRP A 125 3.01 -9.78 -10.94
C TRP A 125 2.08 -10.09 -12.12
N ARG A 126 2.39 -9.56 -13.32
CA ARG A 126 1.60 -9.81 -14.54
C ARG A 126 1.45 -11.29 -14.89
N ARG A 127 2.47 -12.12 -14.60
CA ARG A 127 2.40 -13.56 -14.87
C ARG A 127 1.31 -14.27 -14.06
N LEU A 128 1.01 -13.76 -12.85
CA LEU A 128 0.02 -14.33 -11.93
C LEU A 128 -1.42 -14.00 -12.32
N LEU A 129 -1.61 -12.92 -13.10
CA LEU A 129 -2.93 -12.53 -13.59
C LEU A 129 -3.39 -13.42 -14.73
N LYS A 130 -4.62 -13.88 -14.66
CA LYS A 130 -5.33 -14.50 -15.78
C LYS A 130 -5.33 -13.57 -17.00
N PRO A 131 -5.54 -14.09 -18.23
CA PRO A 131 -5.81 -13.26 -19.39
C PRO A 131 -6.95 -12.26 -19.09
N ARG A 132 -6.71 -10.98 -19.36
CA ARG A 132 -7.62 -9.87 -19.03
C ARG A 132 -7.90 -9.65 -17.54
N GLY A 133 -7.12 -10.25 -16.65
CA GLY A 133 -7.16 -9.99 -15.21
C GLY A 133 -6.76 -8.54 -14.87
N PHE A 134 -7.01 -8.12 -13.65
CA PHE A 134 -6.86 -6.73 -13.22
C PHE A 134 -5.77 -6.60 -12.17
N LEU A 135 -5.00 -5.52 -12.27
CA LEU A 135 -4.07 -5.08 -11.24
C LEU A 135 -4.53 -3.71 -10.71
N VAL A 136 -4.63 -3.60 -9.40
CA VAL A 136 -4.89 -2.33 -8.72
C VAL A 136 -3.74 -2.08 -7.76
N VAL A 137 -3.12 -0.93 -7.90
CA VAL A 137 -2.02 -0.53 -7.03
C VAL A 137 -2.20 0.90 -6.53
N HIS A 138 -1.61 1.18 -5.41
CA HIS A 138 -1.55 2.49 -4.77
C HIS A 138 -0.07 2.86 -4.64
N GLU A 139 0.36 3.90 -5.36
CA GLU A 139 1.76 4.28 -5.53
C GLU A 139 2.02 5.73 -5.14
N MET A 140 3.22 5.99 -4.61
CA MET A 140 3.69 7.34 -4.33
C MET A 140 4.07 8.05 -5.62
N THR A 141 3.49 9.22 -5.85
CA THR A 141 3.53 9.89 -7.16
C THR A 141 3.67 11.41 -7.00
N TRP A 142 4.40 12.07 -7.89
CA TRP A 142 4.38 13.51 -8.04
C TRP A 142 3.03 13.95 -8.62
N LEU A 143 2.30 14.80 -7.89
CA LEU A 143 1.00 15.33 -8.30
C LEU A 143 1.13 16.59 -9.16
N GLU A 144 2.20 17.35 -8.96
CA GLU A 144 2.52 18.56 -9.69
C GLU A 144 3.96 18.48 -10.24
N PRO A 145 4.23 19.06 -11.41
CA PRO A 145 5.58 19.15 -11.94
C PRO A 145 6.44 20.12 -11.15
N ASP A 146 7.77 19.99 -11.28
CA ASP A 146 8.75 20.91 -10.70
C ASP A 146 8.62 21.09 -9.18
N PRO A 147 8.67 20.01 -8.37
CA PRO A 147 8.57 20.10 -6.93
C PRO A 147 9.71 20.94 -6.33
N PRO A 148 9.47 21.64 -5.19
CA PRO A 148 10.53 22.34 -4.48
C PRO A 148 11.71 21.40 -4.15
N ARG A 149 12.93 21.92 -4.27
CA ARG A 149 14.17 21.14 -4.14
C ARG A 149 14.26 20.35 -2.84
N GLU A 150 13.77 20.92 -1.71
CA GLU A 150 13.80 20.22 -0.42
C GLU A 150 13.05 18.89 -0.44
N ILE A 151 11.85 18.87 -1.05
CA ILE A 151 11.04 17.64 -1.12
C ILE A 151 11.50 16.72 -2.26
N GLU A 152 12.03 17.29 -3.34
CA GLU A 152 12.65 16.51 -4.41
C GLU A 152 13.88 15.75 -3.91
N ASP A 153 14.77 16.42 -3.16
CA ASP A 153 15.97 15.81 -2.58
C ASP A 153 15.60 14.72 -1.55
N TYR A 154 14.57 14.95 -0.73
CA TYR A 154 14.06 13.95 0.20
C TYR A 154 13.59 12.67 -0.52
N TRP A 155 12.74 12.79 -1.54
CA TRP A 155 12.23 11.61 -2.26
C TRP A 155 13.30 10.93 -3.11
N LYS A 156 14.30 11.66 -3.63
CA LYS A 156 15.47 11.06 -4.30
C LYS A 156 16.27 10.15 -3.36
N GLU A 157 16.31 10.48 -2.08
CA GLU A 157 16.98 9.65 -1.06
C GLU A 157 16.13 8.46 -0.64
N VAL A 158 14.83 8.68 -0.36
CA VAL A 158 13.94 7.70 0.25
C VAL A 158 13.34 6.76 -0.79
N TYR A 159 12.87 7.30 -1.91
CA TYR A 159 12.29 6.55 -3.03
C TYR A 159 12.64 7.17 -4.38
N PRO A 160 13.84 6.87 -4.92
CA PRO A 160 14.30 7.40 -6.20
C PRO A 160 13.40 7.05 -7.40
N GLY A 161 12.51 6.08 -7.20
CA GLY A 161 11.56 5.61 -8.22
C GLY A 161 10.29 6.46 -8.38
N ILE A 162 10.09 7.48 -7.54
CA ILE A 162 8.92 8.35 -7.61
C ILE A 162 8.83 9.06 -8.97
N LYS A 163 7.66 9.02 -9.59
CA LYS A 163 7.39 9.55 -10.92
C LYS A 163 6.16 10.45 -10.89
N THR A 164 5.94 11.17 -11.98
CA THR A 164 4.69 11.87 -12.23
C THR A 164 3.58 10.89 -12.63
N ILE A 165 2.32 11.29 -12.49
CA ILE A 165 1.17 10.48 -12.95
C ILE A 165 1.34 10.09 -14.42
N GLN A 166 1.80 11.00 -15.27
CA GLN A 166 1.97 10.73 -16.70
C GLN A 166 3.03 9.64 -16.95
N GLU A 167 4.17 9.70 -16.28
CA GLU A 167 5.24 8.70 -16.39
C GLU A 167 4.82 7.33 -15.88
N ASP A 168 4.00 7.28 -14.80
CA ASP A 168 3.42 6.04 -14.31
C ASP A 168 2.42 5.44 -15.31
N LEU A 169 1.55 6.24 -15.91
CA LEU A 169 0.63 5.78 -16.96
C LEU A 169 1.37 5.22 -18.18
N GLU A 170 2.47 5.85 -18.58
CA GLU A 170 3.35 5.34 -19.64
C GLU A 170 4.03 4.03 -19.24
N SER A 171 4.51 3.93 -17.98
CA SER A 171 5.10 2.71 -17.44
C SER A 171 4.10 1.55 -17.42
N ILE A 172 2.85 1.80 -17.01
CA ILE A 172 1.74 0.85 -17.02
C ILE A 172 1.52 0.31 -18.46
N SER A 173 1.46 1.21 -19.43
CA SER A 173 1.26 0.85 -20.83
C SER A 173 2.43 0.03 -21.39
N ARG A 174 3.68 0.43 -21.10
CA ARG A 174 4.88 -0.31 -21.51
C ARG A 174 4.97 -1.70 -20.88
N CYS A 175 4.41 -1.88 -19.68
CA CYS A 175 4.35 -3.18 -19.00
C CYS A 175 3.21 -4.09 -19.47
N GLY A 176 2.47 -3.71 -20.52
CA GLY A 176 1.43 -4.53 -21.15
C GLY A 176 0.10 -4.50 -20.39
N TYR A 177 -0.24 -3.35 -19.81
CA TYR A 177 -1.54 -3.10 -19.23
C TYR A 177 -2.27 -1.98 -19.94
N LYS A 178 -3.60 -2.07 -19.94
CA LYS A 178 -4.51 -1.01 -20.31
C LYS A 178 -5.00 -0.30 -19.05
N VAL A 179 -4.80 0.99 -18.94
CA VAL A 179 -5.34 1.80 -17.84
C VAL A 179 -6.87 1.84 -17.92
N ILE A 180 -7.53 1.53 -16.82
CA ILE A 180 -8.99 1.67 -16.62
C ILE A 180 -9.28 3.05 -16.03
N GLY A 181 -8.44 3.47 -15.07
CA GLY A 181 -8.51 4.77 -14.47
C GLY A 181 -7.51 4.93 -13.33
N HIS A 182 -7.41 6.15 -12.84
CA HIS A 182 -6.58 6.49 -11.69
C HIS A 182 -7.21 7.63 -10.90
N PHE A 183 -6.81 7.80 -9.66
CA PHE A 183 -7.18 8.95 -8.84
C PHE A 183 -6.20 9.13 -7.67
N PRO A 184 -5.84 10.37 -7.33
CA PRO A 184 -5.06 10.66 -6.13
C PRO A 184 -5.91 10.48 -4.89
N LEU A 185 -5.27 10.07 -3.79
CA LEU A 185 -5.85 10.17 -2.45
C LEU A 185 -5.90 11.64 -2.04
N PRO A 186 -7.03 12.10 -1.48
CA PRO A 186 -7.10 13.44 -0.94
C PRO A 186 -6.31 13.55 0.37
N GLU A 187 -5.97 14.76 0.74
CA GLU A 187 -5.15 15.07 1.89
C GLU A 187 -5.73 14.55 3.22
N ASP A 188 -7.06 14.51 3.36
CA ASP A 188 -7.74 13.98 4.55
C ASP A 188 -7.45 12.49 4.79
N ALA A 189 -7.20 11.72 3.73
CA ALA A 189 -6.84 10.30 3.84
C ALA A 189 -5.46 10.08 4.48
N TRP A 190 -4.59 11.08 4.40
CA TRP A 190 -3.27 11.05 5.04
C TRP A 190 -3.35 11.43 6.51
N TRP A 191 -4.09 12.50 6.83
CA TRP A 191 -4.13 13.01 8.18
C TRP A 191 -4.94 12.14 9.14
N GLU A 192 -6.18 11.81 8.78
CA GLU A 192 -7.09 11.18 9.72
C GLU A 192 -6.72 9.73 10.07
N GLU A 193 -6.18 8.97 9.11
CA GLU A 193 -5.95 7.54 9.30
C GLU A 193 -4.45 7.19 9.48
N TYR A 194 -3.56 8.12 9.18
CA TYR A 194 -2.13 7.82 9.20
C TYR A 194 -1.33 8.86 9.98
N TYR A 195 -1.19 10.11 9.51
CA TYR A 195 -0.25 11.03 10.13
C TYR A 195 -0.68 11.54 11.52
N THR A 196 -1.96 11.78 11.79
CA THR A 196 -2.39 12.18 13.12
C THR A 196 -2.13 11.07 14.15
N PRO A 197 -2.55 9.80 13.94
CA PRO A 197 -2.19 8.70 14.83
C PRO A 197 -0.68 8.47 14.93
N LEU A 198 0.07 8.66 13.84
CA LEU A 198 1.53 8.51 13.82
C LEU A 198 2.21 9.55 14.72
N GLU A 199 1.82 10.82 14.64
CA GLU A 199 2.35 11.88 15.51
C GLU A 199 2.06 11.60 16.99
N GLU A 200 0.85 11.11 17.32
CA GLU A 200 0.50 10.72 18.68
C GLU A 200 1.40 9.57 19.18
N SER A 201 1.64 8.56 18.35
CA SER A 201 2.54 7.45 18.65
C SER A 201 3.98 7.94 18.86
N ILE A 202 4.50 8.79 17.95
CA ILE A 202 5.83 9.39 18.06
C ILE A 202 5.98 10.13 19.38
N GLN A 203 5.01 10.98 19.76
CA GLN A 203 5.05 11.73 21.02
C GLN A 203 5.08 10.82 22.25
N GLY A 204 4.30 9.76 22.25
CA GLY A 204 4.31 8.74 23.30
C GLY A 204 5.66 8.04 23.45
N LEU A 205 6.23 7.63 22.31
CA LEU A 205 7.51 6.92 22.26
C LEU A 205 8.72 7.82 22.58
N ARG A 206 8.69 9.11 22.26
CA ARG A 206 9.72 10.05 22.70
C ARG A 206 9.88 10.10 24.22
N LYS A 207 8.79 10.05 24.96
CA LYS A 207 8.82 9.99 26.44
C LYS A 207 9.44 8.66 26.92
N LYS A 208 9.07 7.54 26.29
CA LYS A 208 9.58 6.20 26.61
C LYS A 208 11.07 6.09 26.36
N TYR A 209 11.57 6.68 25.28
CA TYR A 209 12.95 6.58 24.79
C TYR A 209 13.75 7.86 25.01
N GLU A 210 13.41 8.71 25.99
CA GLU A 210 14.07 9.99 26.26
C GLU A 210 15.59 9.90 26.44
N ASN A 211 16.10 8.74 26.91
CA ASN A 211 17.50 8.47 27.14
C ASN A 211 18.14 7.56 26.06
N ASP A 212 17.47 7.29 24.96
CA ASP A 212 18.00 6.50 23.83
C ASP A 212 18.15 7.35 22.57
N PRO A 213 19.36 7.91 22.31
CA PRO A 213 19.59 8.76 21.13
C PRO A 213 19.32 8.08 19.78
N LYS A 214 19.48 6.73 19.72
CA LYS A 214 19.22 5.98 18.47
C LYS A 214 17.72 5.83 18.20
N ALA A 215 16.95 5.58 19.25
CA ALA A 215 15.50 5.56 19.15
C ALA A 215 14.96 6.94 18.81
N LEU A 216 15.45 8.00 19.47
CA LEU A 216 15.05 9.37 19.16
C LEU A 216 15.36 9.76 17.72
N ALA A 217 16.53 9.41 17.18
CA ALA A 217 16.89 9.67 15.79
C ALA A 217 16.00 8.91 14.79
N ALA A 218 15.49 7.72 15.15
CA ALA A 218 14.50 7.01 14.32
C ALA A 218 13.14 7.72 14.35
N LEU A 219 12.68 8.16 15.53
CA LEU A 219 11.46 8.94 15.69
C LEU A 219 11.52 10.29 14.96
N ASP A 220 12.70 10.93 14.91
CA ASP A 220 12.91 12.17 14.15
C ASP A 220 12.74 11.99 12.65
N LYS A 221 13.10 10.82 12.12
CA LYS A 221 12.88 10.50 10.69
C LYS A 221 11.39 10.37 10.37
N GLU A 222 10.64 9.67 11.22
CA GLU A 222 9.18 9.54 11.05
C GLU A 222 8.51 10.94 11.15
N GLN A 223 8.88 11.74 12.14
CA GLN A 223 8.36 13.10 12.27
C GLN A 223 8.69 13.97 11.05
N ARG A 224 9.91 13.84 10.50
CA ARG A 224 10.33 14.60 9.31
C ARG A 224 9.43 14.30 8.11
N GLU A 225 9.02 13.06 7.91
CA GLU A 225 8.09 12.71 6.84
C GLU A 225 6.75 13.44 7.00
N VAL A 226 6.18 13.42 8.21
CA VAL A 226 4.93 14.13 8.54
C VAL A 226 5.06 15.64 8.28
N ASP A 227 6.16 16.24 8.74
CA ASP A 227 6.41 17.68 8.56
C ASP A 227 6.60 18.06 7.09
N LEU A 228 7.24 17.21 6.30
CA LEU A 228 7.38 17.40 4.85
C LEU A 228 6.02 17.29 4.14
N TYR A 229 5.19 16.32 4.51
CA TYR A 229 3.84 16.22 3.95
C TYR A 229 2.99 17.44 4.31
N ARG A 230 3.02 17.91 5.55
CA ARG A 230 2.32 19.13 5.98
C ARG A 230 2.71 20.35 5.14
N LYS A 231 3.97 20.42 4.72
CA LYS A 231 4.50 21.53 3.92
C LYS A 231 4.28 21.37 2.43
N TYR A 232 4.28 20.12 1.93
CA TYR A 232 4.39 19.82 0.51
C TYR A 232 3.31 18.88 -0.03
N SER A 233 2.21 18.64 0.69
CA SER A 233 1.10 17.76 0.28
C SER A 233 0.53 18.06 -1.11
N ARG A 234 0.64 19.30 -1.57
CA ARG A 234 0.26 19.68 -2.92
C ARG A 234 1.11 19.01 -4.00
N TRP A 235 2.39 18.75 -3.72
CA TRP A 235 3.37 18.34 -4.72
C TRP A 235 3.44 16.83 -4.91
N TYR A 236 3.13 16.06 -3.90
CA TYR A 236 3.17 14.60 -3.93
C TYR A 236 2.08 13.98 -3.09
N GLY A 237 1.79 12.75 -3.39
CA GLY A 237 0.80 11.97 -2.67
C GLY A 237 0.69 10.58 -3.27
N SER A 238 -0.27 9.82 -2.79
CA SER A 238 -0.51 8.48 -3.31
C SER A 238 -1.62 8.49 -4.34
N VAL A 239 -1.40 7.73 -5.41
CA VAL A 239 -2.34 7.60 -6.52
C VAL A 239 -2.73 6.13 -6.69
N PHE A 240 -4.03 5.87 -6.73
CA PHE A 240 -4.54 4.59 -7.18
C PHE A 240 -4.46 4.48 -8.69
N TYR A 241 -3.94 3.38 -9.19
CA TYR A 241 -3.95 2.98 -10.59
C TYR A 241 -4.72 1.68 -10.74
N VAL A 242 -5.78 1.70 -11.55
CA VAL A 242 -6.60 0.54 -11.89
C VAL A 242 -6.33 0.18 -13.33
N MET A 243 -5.90 -1.05 -13.59
CA MET A 243 -5.46 -1.46 -14.91
C MET A 243 -5.82 -2.91 -15.23
N GLN A 244 -5.89 -3.24 -16.51
CA GLN A 244 -6.20 -4.56 -17.03
C GLN A 244 -5.01 -5.13 -17.81
N LYS A 245 -4.67 -6.40 -17.59
CA LYS A 245 -3.70 -7.15 -18.39
C LYS A 245 -4.16 -7.20 -19.85
N SER A 246 -3.34 -6.68 -20.75
CA SER A 246 -3.57 -6.68 -22.21
C SER A 246 -3.29 -8.05 -22.82
#